data_81fd6c796e257ec6e442affd9cc3921e
#
_entry.id   81fd6c796e257ec6e442affd9cc3921e
#
_cell.length_a   1.000
_cell.length_b   1.000
_cell.length_c   1.000
_cell.angle_alpha   90.00
_cell.angle_beta   90.00
_cell.angle_gamma   90.00
#
_symmetry.space_group_name_H-M   'P 1'
#
loop_
_entity.id
_entity.type
_entity.pdbx_description
1 polymer ?
#
loop_
_entity_poly.entity_id
_entity_poly.type
_entity_poly.pdbx_seq_one_letter_code
_entity_poly.pdbx_strand_id
1 'polypeptide(L)'
;MEYSAIFHDMDKRFCYAIEKDLFVIRVQVKKDDMKEIILHYEDKYIPMEREDTRKTIVMKKVATSQFNDYYEAQVRMHLICLRYFFEFTDMQGEKVYYGNYEFDKESITNRDRMFDCPQNLREEEMFEVPDWAANKVVYQIFPSRFAASQPVDKKLWYKAPITPMDDLHGDLRGIIDHLDHIQDLGIDVIYMTPSFKSDSCHKYDTIDYYEIDPSFGTKEDLKELVQKAHDRGMKVVMDAVFNHTGKEFFAFKDILEKGEKSKYLDWYYIDELPLKGEWGEIPNFLCFGYYGGMPKLNLKNPEVANYITDVACYWIRECDIDGWRLDVGDEISHFFWKRFRRAIKAVKKDMLIIGEIWHYAGDFLEGDEWDTVMNYPFYLNLIDLLADEKISVSQFVQNLGYLKGRLHKKCYPLMWNLIDSHDTA
;
A
#
# COMPACT_ATOMS: atom_id res chain seq x y z
N MET A 1 27.62 24.15 5.03
CA MET A 1 27.09 22.81 4.65
C MET A 1 26.93 21.96 5.90
N GLU A 2 25.76 21.34 6.10
CA GLU A 2 25.48 20.48 7.25
C GLU A 2 25.61 18.99 6.83
N TYR A 3 26.77 18.43 7.05
CA TYR A 3 27.11 17.05 6.63
C TYR A 3 26.20 15.99 7.25
N SER A 4 25.79 16.16 8.50
CA SER A 4 24.96 15.21 9.23
C SER A 4 23.54 15.08 8.65
N ALA A 5 23.09 16.05 7.85
CA ALA A 5 21.79 16.05 7.21
C ALA A 5 21.82 15.51 5.76
N ILE A 6 23.02 15.26 5.22
CA ILE A 6 23.18 14.65 3.90
C ILE A 6 22.95 13.16 4.04
N PHE A 7 21.91 12.67 3.37
CA PHE A 7 21.55 11.26 3.40
C PHE A 7 21.27 10.74 2.00
N HIS A 8 21.92 9.66 1.67
CA HIS A 8 21.66 8.85 0.49
C HIS A 8 21.92 7.39 0.82
N ASP A 9 21.09 6.50 0.31
CA ASP A 9 21.25 5.06 0.38
C ASP A 9 21.01 4.45 -1.01
N MET A 10 21.61 3.29 -1.27
CA MET A 10 21.40 2.53 -2.50
C MET A 10 20.14 1.66 -2.44
N ASP A 11 19.21 1.97 -1.53
CA ASP A 11 17.91 1.30 -1.43
C ASP A 11 16.92 1.80 -2.49
N LYS A 12 15.82 1.07 -2.65
CA LYS A 12 14.79 1.35 -3.64
C LYS A 12 14.00 2.66 -3.42
N ARG A 13 14.30 3.44 -2.38
CA ARG A 13 13.73 4.76 -2.11
C ARG A 13 14.58 5.89 -2.68
N PHE A 14 15.90 5.68 -2.75
CA PHE A 14 16.87 6.67 -3.17
C PHE A 14 17.60 6.33 -4.48
N CYS A 15 17.65 5.05 -4.86
CA CYS A 15 18.26 4.58 -6.09
C CYS A 15 17.42 3.46 -6.70
N TYR A 16 16.69 3.73 -7.80
CA TYR A 16 15.81 2.76 -8.43
C TYR A 16 15.55 3.04 -9.91
N ALA A 17 15.17 1.99 -10.64
CA ALA A 17 14.74 2.09 -12.03
C ALA A 17 13.22 2.32 -12.12
N ILE A 18 12.78 3.26 -12.97
CA ILE A 18 11.37 3.46 -13.33
C ILE A 18 11.03 2.93 -14.72
N GLU A 19 12.03 2.80 -15.58
CA GLU A 19 12.01 2.12 -16.88
C GLU A 19 13.31 1.33 -17.01
N LYS A 20 13.38 0.42 -17.97
CA LYS A 20 14.53 -0.46 -18.19
C LYS A 20 15.87 0.28 -18.31
N ASP A 21 15.86 1.52 -18.79
CA ASP A 21 17.05 2.36 -19.00
C ASP A 21 16.97 3.72 -18.30
N LEU A 22 15.96 3.93 -17.43
CA LEU A 22 15.75 5.18 -16.73
C LEU A 22 15.79 4.98 -15.21
N PHE A 23 16.85 5.53 -14.60
CA PHE A 23 17.10 5.49 -13.17
C PHE A 23 16.73 6.79 -12.49
N VAL A 24 16.28 6.68 -11.27
CA VAL A 24 16.10 7.79 -10.33
C VAL A 24 17.17 7.68 -9.26
N ILE A 25 17.95 8.75 -9.09
CA ILE A 25 18.88 8.92 -7.98
C ILE A 25 18.41 10.09 -7.16
N ARG A 26 18.26 9.89 -5.85
CA ARG A 26 17.75 10.87 -4.91
C ARG A 26 18.74 11.11 -3.78
N VAL A 27 18.80 12.33 -3.27
CA VAL A 27 19.58 12.65 -2.06
C VAL A 27 18.77 13.61 -1.19
N GLN A 28 18.83 13.39 0.12
CA GLN A 28 18.30 14.28 1.14
C GLN A 28 19.42 15.18 1.65
N VAL A 29 19.11 16.46 1.89
CA VAL A 29 20.02 17.44 2.48
C VAL A 29 19.26 18.31 3.47
N LYS A 30 19.96 19.09 4.31
CA LYS A 30 19.31 20.09 5.16
C LYS A 30 18.56 21.10 4.29
N LYS A 31 17.40 21.52 4.75
CA LYS A 31 16.58 22.54 4.09
C LYS A 31 17.36 23.84 3.89
N ASP A 32 17.29 24.35 2.66
CA ASP A 32 17.89 25.63 2.23
C ASP A 32 19.44 25.72 2.42
N ASP A 33 20.13 24.58 2.48
CA ASP A 33 21.58 24.52 2.69
C ASP A 33 22.40 24.46 1.39
N MET A 34 21.81 23.98 0.29
CA MET A 34 22.51 23.76 -0.98
C MET A 34 22.14 24.79 -2.03
N LYS A 35 23.15 25.34 -2.68
CA LYS A 35 23.03 26.17 -3.88
C LYS A 35 22.84 25.31 -5.12
N GLU A 36 23.61 24.21 -5.22
CA GLU A 36 23.61 23.29 -6.36
C GLU A 36 24.05 21.91 -5.92
N ILE A 37 23.46 20.89 -6.53
CA ILE A 37 23.89 19.49 -6.40
C ILE A 37 24.06 18.94 -7.81
N ILE A 38 25.22 18.35 -8.10
CA ILE A 38 25.53 17.71 -9.38
C ILE A 38 25.73 16.23 -9.13
N LEU A 39 25.05 15.39 -9.89
CA LEU A 39 25.29 13.96 -9.96
C LEU A 39 26.32 13.69 -11.05
N HIS A 40 27.43 13.06 -10.69
CA HIS A 40 28.42 12.50 -11.61
C HIS A 40 28.12 11.02 -11.77
N TYR A 41 28.03 10.50 -12.99
CA TYR A 41 27.67 9.11 -13.23
C TYR A 41 28.35 8.51 -14.46
N GLU A 42 28.56 7.20 -14.43
CA GLU A 42 29.19 6.43 -15.49
C GLU A 42 28.72 4.97 -15.48
N ASP A 43 29.04 4.22 -16.53
CA ASP A 43 28.90 2.76 -16.54
C ASP A 43 30.05 2.12 -15.75
N LYS A 44 29.71 1.27 -14.79
CA LYS A 44 30.67 0.53 -13.97
C LYS A 44 31.70 -0.28 -14.81
N TYR A 45 31.28 -0.80 -15.95
CA TYR A 45 32.05 -1.72 -16.78
C TYR A 45 32.80 -1.05 -17.93
N ILE A 46 32.72 0.27 -18.03
CA ILE A 46 33.57 0.99 -19.01
C ILE A 46 35.05 0.94 -18.56
N PRO A 47 36.00 0.57 -19.46
CA PRO A 47 37.41 0.55 -19.14
C PRO A 47 37.92 1.91 -18.63
N MET A 48 38.82 1.90 -17.64
CA MET A 48 39.34 3.12 -17.00
C MET A 48 40.09 4.05 -17.97
N GLU A 49 40.60 3.52 -19.09
CA GLU A 49 41.30 4.29 -20.13
C GLU A 49 40.36 5.21 -20.95
N ARG A 50 39.03 5.08 -20.75
CA ARG A 50 38.03 5.97 -21.37
C ARG A 50 37.48 6.97 -20.35
N GLU A 51 38.31 7.93 -19.96
CA GLU A 51 37.93 9.00 -19.01
C GLU A 51 36.80 9.93 -19.50
N ASP A 52 36.57 9.98 -20.82
CA ASP A 52 35.57 10.83 -21.48
C ASP A 52 34.10 10.35 -21.34
N THR A 53 33.87 9.24 -20.62
CA THR A 53 32.53 8.62 -20.52
C THR A 53 31.76 9.05 -19.32
N ARG A 54 32.37 9.75 -18.35
CA ARG A 54 31.68 10.30 -17.19
C ARG A 54 30.79 11.44 -17.61
N LYS A 55 29.53 11.36 -17.18
CA LYS A 55 28.48 12.37 -17.43
C LYS A 55 28.09 13.06 -16.13
N THR A 56 27.52 14.23 -16.27
CA THR A 56 27.01 15.02 -15.15
C THR A 56 25.58 15.47 -15.42
N ILE A 57 24.81 15.64 -14.34
CA ILE A 57 23.47 16.22 -14.38
C ILE A 57 23.21 17.02 -13.11
N VAL A 58 22.69 18.23 -13.26
CA VAL A 58 22.26 19.05 -12.14
C VAL A 58 20.96 18.44 -11.57
N MET A 59 20.96 18.14 -10.28
CA MET A 59 19.81 17.58 -9.59
C MET A 59 18.75 18.64 -9.32
N LYS A 60 17.49 18.26 -9.36
CA LYS A 60 16.34 19.15 -9.13
C LYS A 60 15.74 18.92 -7.76
N LYS A 61 15.46 19.99 -7.02
CA LYS A 61 14.66 19.92 -5.80
C LYS A 61 13.25 19.46 -6.15
N VAL A 62 12.82 18.30 -5.60
CA VAL A 62 11.53 17.67 -5.88
C VAL A 62 10.55 17.74 -4.71
N ALA A 63 11.08 17.91 -3.49
CA ALA A 63 10.29 18.03 -2.28
C ALA A 63 11.06 18.80 -1.20
N THR A 64 10.31 19.39 -0.27
CA THR A 64 10.84 20.01 0.95
C THR A 64 9.99 19.55 2.11
N SER A 65 10.64 19.05 3.16
CA SER A 65 10.01 18.75 4.45
C SER A 65 10.32 19.85 5.49
N GLN A 66 9.93 19.64 6.72
CA GLN A 66 10.22 20.58 7.80
C GLN A 66 11.72 20.91 7.92
N PHE A 67 12.58 19.88 7.81
CA PHE A 67 14.02 20.00 8.07
C PHE A 67 14.89 19.72 6.85
N ASN A 68 14.34 19.09 5.80
CA ASN A 68 15.13 18.60 4.68
C ASN A 68 14.57 19.03 3.32
N ASP A 69 15.48 19.20 2.37
CA ASP A 69 15.21 19.24 0.95
C ASP A 69 15.59 17.90 0.31
N TYR A 70 14.81 17.48 -0.68
CA TYR A 70 15.06 16.26 -1.47
C TYR A 70 15.36 16.66 -2.91
N TYR A 71 16.52 16.21 -3.41
CA TYR A 71 16.93 16.43 -4.78
C TYR A 71 16.94 15.12 -5.55
N GLU A 72 16.59 15.20 -6.83
CA GLU A 72 16.45 14.03 -7.70
C GLU A 72 17.11 14.30 -9.05
N ALA A 73 17.81 13.28 -9.58
CA ALA A 73 18.23 13.19 -10.97
C ALA A 73 17.61 11.98 -11.64
N GLN A 74 17.22 12.13 -12.91
CA GLN A 74 16.79 11.02 -13.75
C GLN A 74 17.88 10.74 -14.80
N VAL A 75 18.46 9.58 -14.75
CA VAL A 75 19.56 9.16 -15.60
C VAL A 75 19.07 8.12 -16.59
N ARG A 76 19.13 8.45 -17.90
CA ARG A 76 18.80 7.50 -18.96
C ARG A 76 20.10 6.94 -19.54
N MET A 77 20.32 5.66 -19.36
CA MET A 77 21.48 4.95 -19.87
C MET A 77 21.19 3.47 -20.11
N HIS A 78 21.66 2.95 -21.26
CA HIS A 78 21.68 1.50 -21.51
C HIS A 78 22.88 0.89 -20.79
N LEU A 79 22.67 0.43 -19.56
CA LEU A 79 23.73 -0.05 -18.68
C LEU A 79 23.35 -1.37 -18.04
N ILE A 80 24.38 -2.10 -17.60
CA ILE A 80 24.24 -3.23 -16.69
C ILE A 80 24.31 -2.75 -15.23
N CYS A 81 25.16 -1.75 -14.95
CA CYS A 81 25.33 -1.21 -13.61
C CYS A 81 25.73 0.27 -13.68
N LEU A 82 25.00 1.10 -12.98
CA LEU A 82 25.25 2.53 -12.84
C LEU A 82 26.16 2.78 -11.64
N ARG A 83 27.24 3.55 -11.84
CA ARG A 83 28.13 4.03 -10.80
C ARG A 83 28.07 5.54 -10.75
N TYR A 84 28.09 6.15 -9.55
CA TYR A 84 27.89 7.58 -9.39
C TYR A 84 28.42 8.11 -8.07
N PHE A 85 28.57 9.45 -8.00
CA PHE A 85 28.82 10.21 -6.78
C PHE A 85 28.19 11.61 -6.89
N PHE A 86 28.10 12.31 -5.78
CA PHE A 86 27.53 13.66 -5.72
C PHE A 86 28.60 14.71 -5.55
N GLU A 87 28.41 15.86 -6.19
CA GLU A 87 29.10 17.11 -5.91
C GLU A 87 28.11 18.08 -5.29
N PHE A 88 28.35 18.52 -4.07
CA PHE A 88 27.55 19.50 -3.37
C PHE A 88 28.24 20.86 -3.40
N THR A 89 27.49 21.90 -3.68
CA THR A 89 27.91 23.30 -3.52
C THR A 89 26.92 23.97 -2.56
N ASP A 90 27.41 24.43 -1.42
CA ASP A 90 26.56 25.10 -0.43
C ASP A 90 26.27 26.57 -0.77
N MET A 91 25.49 27.25 0.07
CA MET A 91 25.11 28.64 -0.12
C MET A 91 26.29 29.63 -0.02
N GLN A 92 27.42 29.23 0.56
CA GLN A 92 28.67 30.00 0.65
C GLN A 92 29.61 29.73 -0.53
N GLY A 93 29.30 28.71 -1.36
CA GLY A 93 30.14 28.30 -2.50
C GLY A 93 31.20 27.27 -2.14
N GLU A 94 31.17 26.70 -0.95
CA GLU A 94 32.04 25.58 -0.58
C GLU A 94 31.63 24.32 -1.33
N LYS A 95 32.60 23.62 -1.89
CA LYS A 95 32.38 22.37 -2.65
C LYS A 95 32.87 21.16 -1.89
N VAL A 96 32.03 20.08 -1.93
CA VAL A 96 32.36 18.78 -1.35
C VAL A 96 31.82 17.67 -2.26
N TYR A 97 32.51 16.56 -2.30
CA TYR A 97 32.16 15.36 -3.05
C TYR A 97 31.76 14.24 -2.07
N TYR A 98 30.73 13.45 -2.43
CA TYR A 98 30.21 12.38 -1.58
C TYR A 98 29.99 11.10 -2.39
N GLY A 99 30.68 10.05 -1.98
CA GLY A 99 30.62 8.73 -2.60
C GLY A 99 30.94 7.64 -1.58
N ASN A 100 30.33 6.49 -1.72
CA ASN A 100 30.49 5.32 -0.84
C ASN A 100 30.49 5.67 0.66
N TYR A 101 29.54 6.57 1.06
CA TYR A 101 29.36 7.05 2.45
C TYR A 101 30.50 7.90 3.02
N GLU A 102 31.43 8.38 2.17
CA GLU A 102 32.54 9.23 2.56
C GLU A 102 32.52 10.58 1.83
N PHE A 103 32.98 11.62 2.52
CA PHE A 103 33.14 12.97 1.96
C PHE A 103 34.59 13.22 1.55
N ASP A 104 34.77 13.93 0.43
CA ASP A 104 36.08 14.32 -0.08
C ASP A 104 36.03 15.81 -0.51
N LYS A 105 37.16 16.50 -0.37
CA LYS A 105 37.33 17.87 -0.86
C LYS A 105 37.71 17.94 -2.34
N GLU A 106 38.18 16.84 -2.88
CA GLU A 106 38.58 16.70 -4.30
C GLU A 106 37.59 15.74 -5.01
N SER A 107 37.42 15.95 -6.32
CA SER A 107 36.56 15.10 -7.14
C SER A 107 36.98 13.61 -7.06
N ILE A 108 36.03 12.73 -6.86
CA ILE A 108 36.25 11.30 -6.70
C ILE A 108 36.69 10.70 -8.04
N THR A 109 37.94 10.29 -8.11
CA THR A 109 38.54 9.58 -9.26
C THR A 109 38.64 8.08 -9.03
N ASN A 110 38.80 7.65 -7.77
CA ASN A 110 38.80 6.24 -7.41
C ASN A 110 37.39 5.68 -7.49
N ARG A 111 37.16 4.75 -8.42
CA ARG A 111 35.88 4.10 -8.67
C ARG A 111 35.33 3.31 -7.47
N ASP A 112 36.18 2.79 -6.61
CA ASP A 112 35.78 2.03 -5.41
C ASP A 112 35.18 2.93 -4.31
N ARG A 113 35.35 4.25 -4.45
CA ARG A 113 34.74 5.27 -3.57
C ARG A 113 33.46 5.87 -4.14
N MET A 114 32.91 5.31 -5.20
CA MET A 114 31.63 5.73 -5.77
C MET A 114 30.50 4.80 -5.28
N PHE A 115 29.28 5.29 -5.34
CA PHE A 115 28.09 4.46 -5.16
C PHE A 115 27.87 3.59 -6.40
N ASP A 116 27.45 2.35 -6.20
CA ASP A 116 26.97 1.47 -7.26
C ASP A 116 25.46 1.32 -7.13
N CYS A 117 24.71 1.50 -8.21
CA CYS A 117 23.29 1.15 -8.22
C CYS A 117 23.15 -0.38 -8.21
N PRO A 118 22.61 -0.99 -7.15
CA PRO A 118 22.59 -2.44 -7.00
C PRO A 118 21.53 -3.11 -7.88
N GLN A 119 20.66 -2.33 -8.49
CA GLN A 119 19.52 -2.85 -9.23
C GLN A 119 19.96 -3.32 -10.60
N ASN A 120 19.92 -4.62 -10.80
CA ASN A 120 19.94 -5.21 -12.13
C ASN A 120 18.66 -4.80 -12.84
N LEU A 121 18.79 -4.36 -14.09
CA LEU A 121 17.69 -3.93 -14.94
C LEU A 121 16.89 -5.11 -15.52
N ARG A 122 16.51 -6.03 -14.67
CA ARG A 122 15.63 -7.12 -15.05
C ARG A 122 14.19 -6.65 -14.92
N GLU A 123 13.37 -7.00 -15.89
CA GLU A 123 11.96 -6.63 -15.89
C GLU A 123 11.24 -7.12 -14.62
N GLU A 124 11.68 -8.27 -14.07
CA GLU A 124 11.11 -8.85 -12.85
C GLU A 124 11.41 -8.05 -11.56
N GLU A 125 12.41 -7.17 -11.60
CA GLU A 125 12.82 -6.33 -10.46
C GLU A 125 12.23 -4.91 -10.53
N MET A 126 11.60 -4.57 -11.65
CA MET A 126 10.99 -3.24 -11.81
C MET A 126 9.68 -3.14 -11.05
N PHE A 127 9.49 -1.99 -10.41
CA PHE A 127 8.21 -1.69 -9.79
C PHE A 127 7.15 -1.45 -10.87
N GLU A 128 6.37 -2.47 -11.19
CA GLU A 128 5.23 -2.37 -12.09
C GLU A 128 3.96 -2.08 -11.29
N VAL A 129 3.21 -1.07 -11.71
CA VAL A 129 1.90 -0.69 -11.19
C VAL A 129 0.89 -0.71 -12.33
N PRO A 130 -0.40 -0.94 -12.05
CA PRO A 130 -1.43 -0.87 -13.10
C PRO A 130 -1.52 0.53 -13.69
N ASP A 131 -1.45 0.64 -15.01
CA ASP A 131 -1.51 1.94 -15.73
C ASP A 131 -2.83 2.68 -15.46
N TRP A 132 -3.92 1.93 -15.25
CA TRP A 132 -5.23 2.49 -14.99
C TRP A 132 -5.37 3.18 -13.62
N ALA A 133 -4.49 2.88 -12.63
CA ALA A 133 -4.71 3.21 -11.22
C ALA A 133 -4.33 4.66 -10.85
N ALA A 134 -3.52 5.34 -11.68
CA ALA A 134 -3.08 6.69 -11.36
C ALA A 134 -4.18 7.74 -11.58
N ASN A 135 -4.25 8.73 -10.66
CA ASN A 135 -5.15 9.87 -10.72
C ASN A 135 -6.65 9.47 -10.81
N LYS A 136 -7.06 8.49 -10.02
CA LYS A 136 -8.42 7.97 -9.97
C LYS A 136 -9.20 8.51 -8.78
N VAL A 137 -10.49 8.73 -8.99
CA VAL A 137 -11.45 9.05 -7.94
C VAL A 137 -12.03 7.75 -7.42
N VAL A 138 -11.82 7.47 -6.13
CA VAL A 138 -12.26 6.24 -5.47
C VAL A 138 -13.46 6.54 -4.59
N TYR A 139 -14.50 5.74 -4.70
CA TYR A 139 -15.68 5.81 -3.85
C TYR A 139 -15.78 4.55 -2.99
N GLN A 140 -15.69 4.73 -1.68
CA GLN A 140 -15.85 3.65 -0.73
C GLN A 140 -17.34 3.38 -0.50
N ILE A 141 -17.75 2.13 -0.61
CA ILE A 141 -19.09 1.66 -0.33
C ILE A 141 -19.07 0.68 0.84
N PHE A 142 -19.85 0.96 1.87
CA PHE A 142 -20.23 0.01 2.89
C PHE A 142 -21.54 -0.67 2.44
N PRO A 143 -21.52 -1.93 1.94
CA PRO A 143 -22.67 -2.48 1.20
C PRO A 143 -23.98 -2.40 1.95
N SER A 144 -24.01 -2.76 3.24
CA SER A 144 -25.25 -2.74 4.04
C SER A 144 -25.84 -1.33 4.24
N ARG A 145 -25.11 -0.26 3.88
CA ARG A 145 -25.50 1.13 4.14
C ARG A 145 -25.62 2.01 2.89
N PHE A 146 -25.41 1.44 1.71
CA PHE A 146 -25.46 2.23 0.48
C PHE A 146 -26.84 2.22 -0.17
N ALA A 147 -27.34 1.07 -0.57
CA ALA A 147 -28.65 0.92 -1.20
C ALA A 147 -29.16 -0.51 -1.05
N ALA A 148 -30.45 -0.66 -0.80
CA ALA A 148 -31.13 -1.96 -0.70
C ALA A 148 -31.99 -2.20 -1.94
N SER A 149 -31.91 -3.40 -2.52
CA SER A 149 -32.77 -3.83 -3.63
C SER A 149 -34.22 -4.13 -3.19
N GLN A 150 -34.41 -4.42 -1.90
CA GLN A 150 -35.69 -4.70 -1.31
C GLN A 150 -36.19 -3.52 -0.47
N PRO A 151 -37.52 -3.33 -0.32
CA PRO A 151 -38.04 -2.27 0.53
C PRO A 151 -37.54 -2.39 1.97
N VAL A 152 -36.94 -1.33 2.49
CA VAL A 152 -36.44 -1.22 3.88
C VAL A 152 -37.38 -0.29 4.66
N ASP A 153 -37.53 -0.56 5.96
CA ASP A 153 -38.27 0.36 6.85
C ASP A 153 -37.57 1.73 6.84
N LYS A 154 -38.34 2.77 6.48
CA LYS A 154 -37.81 4.15 6.44
C LYS A 154 -37.29 4.62 7.79
N LYS A 155 -37.81 4.14 8.90
CA LYS A 155 -37.33 4.47 10.25
C LYS A 155 -35.92 3.90 10.49
N LEU A 156 -35.66 2.69 9.98
CA LEU A 156 -34.32 2.10 10.04
C LEU A 156 -33.37 2.85 9.12
N TRP A 157 -33.75 3.10 7.88
CA TRP A 157 -32.91 3.76 6.89
C TRP A 157 -32.51 5.19 7.27
N TYR A 158 -33.41 5.92 7.94
CA TYR A 158 -33.15 7.28 8.42
C TYR A 158 -32.82 7.34 9.92
N LYS A 159 -32.45 6.22 10.53
CA LYS A 159 -32.02 6.18 11.94
C LYS A 159 -30.80 7.11 12.15
N ALA A 160 -30.82 7.90 13.20
CA ALA A 160 -29.71 8.72 13.65
C ALA A 160 -29.63 8.73 15.19
N PRO A 161 -28.46 8.59 15.80
CA PRO A 161 -27.19 8.24 15.15
C PRO A 161 -27.15 6.80 14.67
N ILE A 162 -26.37 6.53 13.62
CA ILE A 162 -26.01 5.18 13.19
C ILE A 162 -24.81 4.70 14.02
N THR A 163 -24.87 3.46 14.48
CA THR A 163 -23.78 2.79 15.20
C THR A 163 -23.09 1.78 14.30
N PRO A 164 -21.85 1.37 14.60
CA PRO A 164 -21.14 0.34 13.83
C PRO A 164 -21.90 -0.99 13.70
N MET A 165 -22.81 -1.27 14.63
CA MET A 165 -23.62 -2.52 14.66
C MET A 165 -24.93 -2.44 13.90
N ASP A 166 -25.29 -1.28 13.32
CA ASP A 166 -26.52 -1.12 12.58
C ASP A 166 -26.40 -1.64 11.16
N ASP A 167 -27.25 -2.58 10.79
CA ASP A 167 -27.44 -3.07 9.43
C ASP A 167 -28.65 -2.39 8.79
N LEU A 168 -28.43 -1.70 7.68
CA LEU A 168 -29.50 -1.03 6.92
C LEU A 168 -30.00 -1.87 5.74
N HIS A 169 -29.56 -3.14 5.65
CA HIS A 169 -29.98 -4.11 4.62
C HIS A 169 -29.69 -3.68 3.17
N GLY A 170 -28.66 -2.85 2.95
CA GLY A 170 -28.11 -2.63 1.62
C GLY A 170 -27.46 -3.90 1.08
N ASP A 171 -27.44 -4.05 -0.25
CA ASP A 171 -26.98 -5.25 -0.91
C ASP A 171 -26.27 -4.97 -2.25
N LEU A 172 -25.65 -5.99 -2.87
CA LEU A 172 -24.97 -5.88 -4.16
C LEU A 172 -25.92 -5.46 -5.28
N ARG A 173 -27.17 -5.92 -5.25
CA ARG A 173 -28.18 -5.53 -6.22
C ARG A 173 -28.52 -4.04 -6.12
N GLY A 174 -28.63 -3.53 -4.89
CA GLY A 174 -28.80 -2.10 -4.64
C GLY A 174 -27.64 -1.27 -5.19
N ILE A 175 -26.40 -1.75 -5.09
CA ILE A 175 -25.24 -1.09 -5.70
C ILE A 175 -25.34 -1.12 -7.23
N ILE A 176 -25.69 -2.28 -7.82
CA ILE A 176 -25.86 -2.44 -9.27
C ILE A 176 -26.91 -1.46 -9.81
N ASP A 177 -28.03 -1.33 -9.12
CA ASP A 177 -29.15 -0.46 -9.55
C ASP A 177 -28.79 1.04 -9.48
N HIS A 178 -27.72 1.40 -8.74
CA HIS A 178 -27.27 2.79 -8.58
C HIS A 178 -25.92 3.08 -9.26
N LEU A 179 -25.41 2.20 -10.15
CA LEU A 179 -24.17 2.42 -10.88
C LEU A 179 -24.17 3.69 -11.72
N ASP A 180 -25.33 4.09 -12.26
CA ASP A 180 -25.43 5.32 -13.03
C ASP A 180 -25.22 6.56 -12.14
N HIS A 181 -25.74 6.54 -10.91
CA HIS A 181 -25.48 7.59 -9.92
C HIS A 181 -23.97 7.68 -9.57
N ILE A 182 -23.32 6.52 -9.37
CA ILE A 182 -21.89 6.47 -9.07
C ILE A 182 -21.08 7.02 -10.25
N GLN A 183 -21.44 6.67 -11.48
CA GLN A 183 -20.82 7.19 -12.69
C GLN A 183 -21.02 8.71 -12.84
N ASP A 184 -22.22 9.22 -12.57
CA ASP A 184 -22.54 10.66 -12.63
C ASP A 184 -21.75 11.50 -11.61
N LEU A 185 -21.32 10.89 -10.49
CA LEU A 185 -20.39 11.50 -9.54
C LEU A 185 -18.96 11.58 -10.06
N GLY A 186 -18.65 10.98 -11.21
CA GLY A 186 -17.30 10.95 -11.78
C GLY A 186 -16.36 9.95 -11.08
N ILE A 187 -16.90 8.87 -10.51
CA ILE A 187 -16.12 7.84 -9.83
C ILE A 187 -15.46 6.92 -10.86
N ASP A 188 -14.18 6.66 -10.66
CA ASP A 188 -13.39 5.71 -11.47
C ASP A 188 -13.31 4.33 -10.82
N VAL A 189 -13.30 4.26 -9.49
CA VAL A 189 -13.07 3.02 -8.73
C VAL A 189 -14.09 2.89 -7.61
N ILE A 190 -14.79 1.77 -7.58
CA ILE A 190 -15.64 1.36 -6.45
C ILE A 190 -14.78 0.50 -5.52
N TYR A 191 -14.59 0.93 -4.28
CA TYR A 191 -14.03 0.11 -3.21
C TYR A 191 -15.15 -0.32 -2.29
N MET A 192 -15.34 -1.64 -2.13
CA MET A 192 -16.33 -2.20 -1.21
C MET A 192 -15.62 -2.70 0.04
N THR A 193 -16.17 -2.34 1.23
CA THR A 193 -15.79 -2.99 2.49
C THR A 193 -16.12 -4.49 2.44
N PRO A 194 -15.68 -5.34 3.42
CA PRO A 194 -15.77 -6.79 3.30
C PRO A 194 -17.15 -7.28 2.92
N SER A 195 -17.22 -8.27 2.04
CA SER A 195 -18.45 -8.82 1.49
C SER A 195 -18.56 -10.35 1.65
N PHE A 196 -17.58 -10.99 2.27
CA PHE A 196 -17.59 -12.43 2.52
C PHE A 196 -18.52 -12.78 3.68
N LYS A 197 -18.96 -14.03 3.72
CA LYS A 197 -19.84 -14.55 4.76
C LYS A 197 -19.29 -14.29 6.16
N SER A 198 -20.13 -13.70 7.01
CA SER A 198 -19.81 -13.29 8.37
C SER A 198 -21.08 -13.07 9.18
N ASP A 199 -20.98 -13.19 10.50
CA ASP A 199 -22.13 -12.95 11.40
C ASP A 199 -22.36 -11.45 11.68
N SER A 200 -21.32 -10.61 11.53
CA SER A 200 -21.44 -9.17 11.76
C SER A 200 -21.94 -8.41 10.53
N CYS A 201 -22.47 -7.19 10.74
CA CYS A 201 -22.85 -6.31 9.63
C CYS A 201 -21.61 -5.73 8.90
N HIS A 202 -20.47 -5.60 9.56
CA HIS A 202 -19.22 -5.07 8.98
C HIS A 202 -18.40 -6.10 8.22
N LYS A 203 -18.64 -7.40 8.43
CA LYS A 203 -18.01 -8.54 7.73
C LYS A 203 -16.48 -8.71 7.91
N TYR A 204 -15.86 -8.00 8.85
CA TYR A 204 -14.42 -8.18 9.17
C TYR A 204 -14.13 -9.48 9.94
N ASP A 205 -15.12 -10.17 10.49
CA ASP A 205 -15.01 -11.47 11.13
C ASP A 205 -15.42 -12.61 10.17
N THR A 206 -14.68 -12.76 9.08
CA THR A 206 -14.98 -13.69 7.98
C THR A 206 -15.10 -15.14 8.44
N ILE A 207 -16.22 -15.79 8.08
CA ILE A 207 -16.53 -17.20 8.36
C ILE A 207 -16.20 -18.08 7.16
N ASP A 208 -16.47 -17.60 5.94
CA ASP A 208 -16.15 -18.32 4.70
C ASP A 208 -15.69 -17.33 3.64
N TYR A 209 -14.46 -17.51 3.17
CA TYR A 209 -13.85 -16.66 2.15
C TYR A 209 -14.28 -16.98 0.71
N TYR A 210 -14.94 -18.13 0.49
CA TYR A 210 -15.42 -18.53 -0.84
C TYR A 210 -16.90 -18.25 -1.06
N GLU A 211 -17.58 -17.68 -0.07
CA GLU A 211 -19.00 -17.36 -0.12
C GLU A 211 -19.22 -15.86 0.12
N ILE A 212 -19.99 -15.22 -0.77
CA ILE A 212 -20.52 -13.88 -0.50
C ILE A 212 -21.55 -13.99 0.61
N ASP A 213 -21.60 -13.02 1.52
CA ASP A 213 -22.59 -13.03 2.58
C ASP A 213 -24.00 -13.06 1.99
N PRO A 214 -24.87 -14.00 2.43
CA PRO A 214 -26.24 -14.10 1.91
C PRO A 214 -27.08 -12.82 2.06
N SER A 215 -26.75 -11.96 3.03
CA SER A 215 -27.42 -10.65 3.18
C SER A 215 -27.06 -9.67 2.06
N PHE A 216 -25.92 -9.87 1.39
CA PHE A 216 -25.46 -9.01 0.29
C PHE A 216 -25.80 -9.59 -1.08
N GLY A 217 -26.08 -10.89 -1.18
CA GLY A 217 -26.41 -11.54 -2.43
C GLY A 217 -25.55 -12.76 -2.72
N THR A 218 -25.19 -12.97 -3.98
CA THR A 218 -24.48 -14.14 -4.46
C THR A 218 -23.19 -13.77 -5.18
N LYS A 219 -22.36 -14.78 -5.47
CA LYS A 219 -21.20 -14.61 -6.35
C LYS A 219 -21.58 -14.08 -7.73
N GLU A 220 -22.72 -14.53 -8.25
CA GLU A 220 -23.26 -14.09 -9.53
C GLU A 220 -23.64 -12.60 -9.51
N ASP A 221 -24.18 -12.10 -8.39
CA ASP A 221 -24.45 -10.67 -8.20
C ASP A 221 -23.16 -9.86 -8.18
N LEU A 222 -22.11 -10.34 -7.50
CA LEU A 222 -20.79 -9.68 -7.53
C LEU A 222 -20.19 -9.67 -8.95
N LYS A 223 -20.29 -10.79 -9.66
CA LYS A 223 -19.82 -10.87 -11.04
C LYS A 223 -20.57 -9.90 -11.96
N GLU A 224 -21.89 -9.77 -11.80
CA GLU A 224 -22.70 -8.81 -12.53
C GLU A 224 -22.31 -7.36 -12.18
N LEU A 225 -22.08 -7.07 -10.88
CA LEU A 225 -21.62 -5.76 -10.44
C LEU A 225 -20.32 -5.36 -11.14
N VAL A 226 -19.33 -6.24 -11.11
CA VAL A 226 -18.01 -5.99 -11.73
C VAL A 226 -18.16 -5.78 -13.24
N GLN A 227 -18.91 -6.64 -13.93
CA GLN A 227 -19.13 -6.49 -15.37
C GLN A 227 -19.82 -5.17 -15.71
N LYS A 228 -20.86 -4.80 -14.99
CA LYS A 228 -21.59 -3.54 -15.25
C LYS A 228 -20.80 -2.29 -14.88
N ALA A 229 -19.90 -2.39 -13.87
CA ALA A 229 -18.94 -1.35 -13.56
C ALA A 229 -17.92 -1.18 -14.71
N HIS A 230 -17.38 -2.29 -15.22
CA HIS A 230 -16.47 -2.28 -16.37
C HIS A 230 -17.11 -1.70 -17.64
N ASP A 231 -18.38 -2.02 -17.92
CA ASP A 231 -19.14 -1.47 -19.06
C ASP A 231 -19.25 0.07 -18.99
N ARG A 232 -19.11 0.65 -17.78
CA ARG A 232 -19.11 2.09 -17.50
C ARG A 232 -17.71 2.70 -17.36
N GLY A 233 -16.66 1.89 -17.56
CA GLY A 233 -15.27 2.31 -17.41
C GLY A 233 -14.79 2.41 -15.96
N MET A 234 -15.58 1.93 -15.00
CA MET A 234 -15.22 1.89 -13.58
C MET A 234 -14.53 0.58 -13.22
N LYS A 235 -13.69 0.61 -12.18
CA LYS A 235 -12.97 -0.53 -11.60
C LYS A 235 -13.58 -0.92 -10.24
N VAL A 236 -13.39 -2.18 -9.85
CA VAL A 236 -13.91 -2.71 -8.58
C VAL A 236 -12.78 -3.28 -7.73
N VAL A 237 -12.65 -2.78 -6.52
CA VAL A 237 -11.70 -3.23 -5.50
C VAL A 237 -12.48 -3.84 -4.34
N MET A 238 -12.08 -5.04 -3.91
CA MET A 238 -12.64 -5.72 -2.74
C MET A 238 -11.72 -5.59 -1.53
N ASP A 239 -12.31 -5.76 -0.35
CA ASP A 239 -11.58 -5.82 0.92
C ASP A 239 -11.05 -7.23 1.18
N ALA A 240 -9.80 -7.33 1.60
CA ALA A 240 -9.07 -8.56 1.87
C ALA A 240 -8.75 -8.67 3.37
N VAL A 241 -9.67 -9.23 4.14
CA VAL A 241 -9.49 -9.50 5.56
C VAL A 241 -8.65 -10.77 5.73
N PHE A 242 -7.34 -10.65 5.52
CA PHE A 242 -6.43 -11.80 5.50
C PHE A 242 -5.53 -11.90 6.75
N ASN A 243 -5.59 -10.92 7.64
CA ASN A 243 -4.87 -10.93 8.90
C ASN A 243 -5.49 -11.89 9.94
N HIS A 244 -6.80 -12.02 9.94
CA HIS A 244 -7.57 -12.78 10.92
C HIS A 244 -8.84 -13.38 10.30
N THR A 245 -9.52 -14.25 11.01
CA THR A 245 -10.81 -14.82 10.64
C THR A 245 -11.85 -14.50 11.70
N GLY A 246 -13.13 -14.78 11.42
CA GLY A 246 -14.12 -14.92 12.48
C GLY A 246 -13.90 -16.19 13.31
N LYS A 247 -14.40 -16.21 14.54
CA LYS A 247 -14.32 -17.38 15.41
C LYS A 247 -15.10 -18.61 14.89
N GLU A 248 -16.12 -18.38 14.07
CA GLU A 248 -16.92 -19.44 13.43
C GLU A 248 -16.27 -19.96 12.12
N PHE A 249 -15.13 -19.42 11.70
CA PHE A 249 -14.37 -19.97 10.58
C PHE A 249 -13.99 -21.43 10.86
N PHE A 250 -14.13 -22.29 9.86
CA PHE A 250 -14.07 -23.74 10.03
C PHE A 250 -12.83 -24.23 10.80
N ALA A 251 -11.67 -23.61 10.58
CA ALA A 251 -10.43 -24.05 11.22
C ALA A 251 -10.37 -23.66 12.71
N PHE A 252 -10.83 -22.45 13.06
CA PHE A 252 -10.85 -22.01 14.47
C PHE A 252 -11.96 -22.75 15.25
N LYS A 253 -13.10 -22.97 14.62
CA LYS A 253 -14.20 -23.75 15.19
C LYS A 253 -13.78 -25.20 15.49
N ASP A 254 -13.02 -25.85 14.60
CA ASP A 254 -12.46 -27.18 14.86
C ASP A 254 -11.53 -27.17 16.10
N ILE A 255 -10.77 -26.09 16.33
CA ILE A 255 -9.92 -25.96 17.52
C ILE A 255 -10.78 -25.82 18.79
N LEU A 256 -11.85 -25.00 18.74
CA LEU A 256 -12.79 -24.86 19.86
C LEU A 256 -13.46 -26.18 20.22
N GLU A 257 -13.80 -27.01 19.24
CA GLU A 257 -14.48 -28.29 19.44
C GLU A 257 -13.52 -29.41 19.87
N LYS A 258 -12.29 -29.47 19.33
CA LYS A 258 -11.38 -30.61 19.48
C LYS A 258 -10.16 -30.36 20.37
N GLY A 259 -9.89 -29.07 20.71
CA GLY A 259 -8.72 -28.69 21.49
C GLY A 259 -7.42 -29.22 20.87
N GLU A 260 -6.57 -29.86 21.66
CA GLU A 260 -5.28 -30.42 21.22
C GLU A 260 -5.35 -31.43 20.05
N LYS A 261 -6.55 -31.97 19.76
CA LYS A 261 -6.74 -32.94 18.65
C LYS A 261 -7.06 -32.27 17.32
N SER A 262 -7.18 -30.94 17.29
CA SER A 262 -7.41 -30.21 16.05
C SER A 262 -6.16 -30.22 15.17
N LYS A 263 -6.34 -30.47 13.87
CA LYS A 263 -5.25 -30.36 12.89
C LYS A 263 -4.93 -28.93 12.50
N TYR A 264 -5.71 -27.95 12.96
CA TYR A 264 -5.59 -26.55 12.61
C TYR A 264 -4.90 -25.70 13.67
N LEU A 265 -4.33 -26.30 14.74
CA LEU A 265 -3.64 -25.56 15.80
C LEU A 265 -2.57 -24.60 15.24
N ASP A 266 -1.78 -25.05 14.29
CA ASP A 266 -0.72 -24.26 13.66
C ASP A 266 -1.23 -23.19 12.65
N TRP A 267 -2.55 -23.12 12.43
CA TRP A 267 -3.16 -22.08 11.60
C TRP A 267 -3.27 -20.76 12.33
N TYR A 268 -3.18 -20.79 13.66
CA TYR A 268 -3.29 -19.62 14.53
C TYR A 268 -2.11 -19.56 15.50
N TYR A 269 -1.95 -18.44 16.18
CA TYR A 269 -0.97 -18.27 17.25
C TYR A 269 -1.66 -18.48 18.59
N ILE A 270 -1.55 -19.69 19.15
CA ILE A 270 -2.21 -20.13 20.38
C ILE A 270 -1.14 -20.28 21.46
N ASP A 271 -1.34 -19.65 22.63
CA ASP A 271 -0.42 -19.71 23.75
C ASP A 271 -0.69 -20.97 24.61
N GLU A 272 -1.97 -21.26 24.89
CA GLU A 272 -2.40 -22.41 25.70
C GLU A 272 -3.82 -22.86 25.35
N LEU A 273 -4.16 -24.09 25.72
CA LEU A 273 -5.50 -24.66 25.64
C LEU A 273 -6.04 -24.98 27.05
N PRO A 274 -7.36 -24.87 27.31
CA PRO A 274 -8.41 -24.46 26.38
C PRO A 274 -8.34 -22.98 26.03
N LEU A 275 -8.86 -22.63 24.84
CA LEU A 275 -8.94 -21.23 24.41
C LEU A 275 -9.80 -20.40 25.38
N LYS A 276 -9.33 -19.20 25.69
CA LYS A 276 -10.01 -18.16 26.45
C LYS A 276 -10.04 -16.89 25.62
N GLY A 277 -11.04 -16.06 25.76
CA GLY A 277 -11.16 -14.81 25.01
C GLY A 277 -12.60 -14.47 24.70
N GLU A 278 -13.51 -14.73 25.64
CA GLU A 278 -14.86 -14.20 25.61
C GLU A 278 -14.83 -12.68 25.79
N TRP A 279 -15.94 -12.04 25.50
CA TRP A 279 -16.05 -10.58 25.61
C TRP A 279 -15.64 -10.10 27.01
N GLY A 280 -14.64 -9.23 27.06
CA GLY A 280 -14.10 -8.67 28.32
C GLY A 280 -12.93 -9.46 28.93
N GLU A 281 -12.54 -10.59 28.33
CA GLU A 281 -11.34 -11.34 28.73
C GLU A 281 -10.17 -11.04 27.78
N ILE A 282 -8.95 -11.14 28.29
CA ILE A 282 -7.75 -11.11 27.44
C ILE A 282 -7.59 -12.51 26.82
N PRO A 283 -7.63 -12.63 25.49
CA PRO A 283 -7.46 -13.92 24.81
C PRO A 283 -6.08 -14.56 25.09
N ASN A 284 -6.03 -15.88 25.19
CA ASN A 284 -4.79 -16.65 25.26
C ASN A 284 -4.34 -17.16 23.88
N PHE A 285 -4.64 -16.37 22.86
CA PHE A 285 -4.20 -16.53 21.47
C PHE A 285 -4.10 -15.14 20.84
N LEU A 286 -3.29 -14.99 19.79
CA LEU A 286 -3.23 -13.72 19.09
C LEU A 286 -4.54 -13.46 18.32
N CYS A 287 -5.01 -12.22 18.38
CA CYS A 287 -6.21 -11.77 17.70
C CYS A 287 -6.08 -10.28 17.34
N PHE A 288 -6.90 -9.79 16.43
CA PHE A 288 -6.95 -8.37 16.12
C PHE A 288 -7.53 -7.58 17.32
N GLY A 289 -6.81 -6.53 17.73
CA GLY A 289 -7.25 -5.60 18.77
C GLY A 289 -7.60 -6.24 20.11
N TYR A 290 -6.99 -7.35 20.49
CA TYR A 290 -7.35 -8.16 21.68
C TYR A 290 -8.81 -8.63 21.69
N TYR A 291 -9.48 -8.66 20.53
CA TYR A 291 -10.84 -9.13 20.41
C TYR A 291 -10.87 -10.62 20.01
N GLY A 292 -11.26 -11.50 20.92
CA GLY A 292 -11.25 -12.95 20.72
C GLY A 292 -12.17 -13.46 19.59
N GLY A 293 -13.06 -12.62 19.08
CA GLY A 293 -13.89 -12.90 17.90
C GLY A 293 -13.14 -12.87 16.57
N MET A 294 -11.89 -12.33 16.56
CA MET A 294 -11.08 -12.16 15.35
C MET A 294 -9.67 -12.78 15.51
N PRO A 295 -9.57 -14.13 15.60
CA PRO A 295 -8.29 -14.83 15.79
C PRO A 295 -7.34 -14.62 14.60
N LYS A 296 -6.06 -14.32 14.91
CA LYS A 296 -5.03 -14.00 13.94
C LYS A 296 -4.52 -15.24 13.22
N LEU A 297 -4.53 -15.21 11.89
CA LEU A 297 -4.00 -16.27 11.05
C LEU A 297 -2.47 -16.34 11.08
N ASN A 298 -1.93 -17.53 11.18
CA ASN A 298 -0.51 -17.80 11.07
C ASN A 298 -0.08 -17.94 9.60
N LEU A 299 0.10 -16.82 8.91
CA LEU A 299 0.53 -16.80 7.50
C LEU A 299 2.00 -17.26 7.29
N LYS A 300 2.73 -17.56 8.37
CA LYS A 300 4.01 -18.26 8.30
C LYS A 300 3.80 -19.74 7.96
N ASN A 301 2.66 -20.33 8.36
CA ASN A 301 2.28 -21.68 7.98
C ASN A 301 1.99 -21.75 6.47
N PRO A 302 2.69 -22.62 5.69
CA PRO A 302 2.50 -22.70 4.24
C PRO A 302 1.08 -23.07 3.82
N GLU A 303 0.35 -23.88 4.60
CA GLU A 303 -1.02 -24.28 4.31
C GLU A 303 -1.97 -23.07 4.40
N VAL A 304 -1.84 -22.27 5.46
CA VAL A 304 -2.60 -21.02 5.63
C VAL A 304 -2.27 -20.02 4.52
N ALA A 305 -0.98 -19.84 4.25
CA ALA A 305 -0.53 -18.92 3.21
C ALA A 305 -1.02 -19.34 1.81
N ASN A 306 -1.06 -20.65 1.53
CA ASN A 306 -1.64 -21.19 0.30
C ASN A 306 -3.14 -20.92 0.25
N TYR A 307 -3.88 -21.27 1.32
CA TYR A 307 -5.32 -21.10 1.39
C TYR A 307 -5.74 -19.64 1.10
N ILE A 308 -5.13 -18.68 1.79
CA ILE A 308 -5.45 -17.25 1.60
C ILE A 308 -5.05 -16.75 0.19
N THR A 309 -3.91 -17.22 -0.33
CA THR A 309 -3.50 -16.85 -1.70
C THR A 309 -4.47 -17.43 -2.73
N ASP A 310 -4.94 -18.66 -2.55
CA ASP A 310 -5.90 -19.32 -3.43
C ASP A 310 -7.26 -18.63 -3.40
N VAL A 311 -7.73 -18.18 -2.23
CA VAL A 311 -8.92 -17.31 -2.07
C VAL A 311 -8.80 -16.05 -2.91
N ALA A 312 -7.69 -15.33 -2.77
CA ALA A 312 -7.49 -14.10 -3.53
C ALA A 312 -7.48 -14.34 -5.04
N CYS A 313 -6.79 -15.39 -5.49
CA CYS A 313 -6.76 -15.78 -6.90
C CYS A 313 -8.12 -16.27 -7.41
N TYR A 314 -8.93 -16.91 -6.56
CA TYR A 314 -10.26 -17.39 -6.92
C TYR A 314 -11.17 -16.23 -7.33
N TRP A 315 -11.30 -15.21 -6.51
CA TRP A 315 -12.18 -14.06 -6.80
C TRP A 315 -11.74 -13.25 -8.02
N ILE A 316 -10.43 -13.18 -8.29
CA ILE A 316 -9.92 -12.58 -9.52
C ILE A 316 -10.42 -13.37 -10.75
N ARG A 317 -10.34 -14.71 -10.71
CA ARG A 317 -10.76 -15.57 -11.84
C ARG A 317 -12.27 -15.60 -12.03
N GLU A 318 -13.02 -15.67 -10.93
CA GLU A 318 -14.47 -15.84 -10.97
C GLU A 318 -15.22 -14.56 -11.30
N CYS A 319 -14.76 -13.42 -10.76
CA CYS A 319 -15.48 -12.16 -10.84
C CYS A 319 -14.74 -11.05 -11.57
N ASP A 320 -13.49 -11.28 -12.00
CA ASP A 320 -12.65 -10.30 -12.72
C ASP A 320 -12.45 -8.98 -11.96
N ILE A 321 -12.39 -9.03 -10.62
CA ILE A 321 -12.11 -7.85 -9.79
C ILE A 321 -10.77 -7.19 -10.17
N ASP A 322 -10.60 -5.90 -9.85
CA ASP A 322 -9.45 -5.11 -10.32
C ASP A 322 -8.42 -4.83 -9.21
N GLY A 323 -8.76 -5.09 -7.96
CA GLY A 323 -7.83 -4.87 -6.85
C GLY A 323 -8.27 -5.47 -5.53
N TRP A 324 -7.29 -5.51 -4.63
CA TRP A 324 -7.46 -5.88 -3.23
C TRP A 324 -7.02 -4.74 -2.32
N ARG A 325 -7.89 -4.28 -1.43
CA ARG A 325 -7.50 -3.47 -0.27
C ARG A 325 -7.20 -4.45 0.87
N LEU A 326 -6.02 -4.33 1.43
CA LEU A 326 -5.48 -5.26 2.42
C LEU A 326 -5.74 -4.74 3.81
N ASP A 327 -6.74 -5.30 4.47
CA ASP A 327 -7.11 -4.98 5.86
C ASP A 327 -5.96 -5.32 6.82
N VAL A 328 -5.64 -4.36 7.72
CA VAL A 328 -4.54 -4.50 8.70
C VAL A 328 -3.25 -5.03 8.05
N GLY A 329 -2.92 -4.48 6.88
CA GLY A 329 -1.85 -5.01 6.03
C GLY A 329 -0.47 -5.00 6.67
N ASP A 330 -0.19 -4.03 7.55
CA ASP A 330 1.09 -3.87 8.26
C ASP A 330 1.31 -4.88 9.40
N GLU A 331 0.28 -5.61 9.82
CA GLU A 331 0.42 -6.72 10.77
C GLU A 331 0.75 -8.06 10.10
N ILE A 332 0.81 -8.12 8.77
CA ILE A 332 1.17 -9.30 7.99
C ILE A 332 2.60 -9.17 7.49
N SER A 333 3.35 -10.28 7.51
CA SER A 333 4.77 -10.26 7.17
C SER A 333 5.05 -9.90 5.70
N HIS A 334 6.14 -9.16 5.47
CA HIS A 334 6.69 -8.85 4.14
C HIS A 334 6.88 -10.11 3.27
N PHE A 335 7.31 -11.22 3.88
CA PHE A 335 7.48 -12.50 3.18
C PHE A 335 6.18 -13.00 2.55
N PHE A 336 5.04 -12.88 3.26
CA PHE A 336 3.74 -13.25 2.72
C PHE A 336 3.33 -12.30 1.59
N TRP A 337 3.48 -10.99 1.75
CA TRP A 337 3.07 -10.02 0.73
C TRP A 337 3.85 -10.16 -0.57
N LYS A 338 5.15 -10.45 -0.52
CA LYS A 338 5.97 -10.74 -1.72
C LYS A 338 5.47 -11.96 -2.47
N ARG A 339 5.09 -13.00 -1.75
CA ARG A 339 4.49 -14.20 -2.32
C ARG A 339 3.09 -13.93 -2.89
N PHE A 340 2.25 -13.24 -2.14
CA PHE A 340 0.89 -12.85 -2.51
C PHE A 340 0.89 -12.04 -3.81
N ARG A 341 1.71 -10.98 -3.88
CA ARG A 341 1.85 -10.18 -5.09
C ARG A 341 2.16 -11.04 -6.33
N ARG A 342 3.15 -11.91 -6.24
CA ARG A 342 3.54 -12.77 -7.37
C ARG A 342 2.38 -13.65 -7.82
N ALA A 343 1.64 -14.21 -6.90
CA ALA A 343 0.53 -15.11 -7.21
C ALA A 343 -0.62 -14.37 -7.91
N ILE A 344 -1.08 -13.24 -7.37
CA ILE A 344 -2.22 -12.51 -7.94
C ILE A 344 -1.86 -11.82 -9.25
N LYS A 345 -0.64 -11.25 -9.38
CA LYS A 345 -0.18 -10.65 -10.64
C LYS A 345 0.04 -11.69 -11.74
N ALA A 346 0.29 -12.95 -11.40
CA ALA A 346 0.33 -14.05 -12.37
C ALA A 346 -1.08 -14.41 -12.91
N VAL A 347 -2.14 -14.16 -12.14
CA VAL A 347 -3.53 -14.36 -12.60
C VAL A 347 -4.00 -13.18 -13.45
N LYS A 348 -3.79 -11.95 -12.96
CA LYS A 348 -4.18 -10.70 -13.65
C LYS A 348 -3.11 -9.65 -13.40
N LYS A 349 -2.30 -9.34 -14.42
CA LYS A 349 -1.11 -8.48 -14.29
C LYS A 349 -1.45 -7.06 -13.78
N ASP A 350 -2.60 -6.54 -14.15
CA ASP A 350 -3.06 -5.18 -13.81
C ASP A 350 -3.93 -5.11 -12.54
N MET A 351 -3.88 -6.11 -11.68
CA MET A 351 -4.46 -6.04 -10.32
C MET A 351 -3.81 -4.93 -9.51
N LEU A 352 -4.60 -4.13 -8.81
CA LEU A 352 -4.11 -3.13 -7.85
C LEU A 352 -4.05 -3.74 -6.44
N ILE A 353 -2.94 -3.51 -5.74
CA ILE A 353 -2.72 -3.94 -4.35
C ILE A 353 -2.59 -2.70 -3.48
N ILE A 354 -3.59 -2.48 -2.61
CA ILE A 354 -3.68 -1.30 -1.76
C ILE A 354 -3.54 -1.72 -0.31
N GLY A 355 -2.46 -1.33 0.36
CA GLY A 355 -2.30 -1.60 1.79
C GLY A 355 -3.12 -0.63 2.66
N GLU A 356 -3.79 -1.13 3.69
CA GLU A 356 -4.18 -0.29 4.80
C GLU A 356 -3.02 -0.17 5.77
N ILE A 357 -2.61 1.07 6.05
CA ILE A 357 -1.60 1.43 7.02
C ILE A 357 -1.80 2.89 7.43
N TRP A 358 -1.77 3.17 8.75
CA TRP A 358 -2.07 4.49 9.28
C TRP A 358 -0.85 5.41 9.42
N HIS A 359 0.33 4.89 9.10
CA HIS A 359 1.61 5.60 9.20
C HIS A 359 2.43 5.49 7.91
N TYR A 360 3.73 5.81 7.96
CA TYR A 360 4.62 5.74 6.82
C TYR A 360 4.79 4.29 6.32
N ALA A 361 4.50 4.07 5.05
CA ALA A 361 4.44 2.75 4.42
C ALA A 361 5.65 2.42 3.53
N GLY A 362 6.75 3.16 3.63
CA GLY A 362 7.87 3.06 2.67
C GLY A 362 8.39 1.65 2.46
N ASP A 363 8.46 0.85 3.53
CA ASP A 363 9.02 -0.49 3.48
C ASP A 363 8.13 -1.50 2.71
N PHE A 364 6.83 -1.24 2.59
CA PHE A 364 5.88 -2.04 1.79
C PHE A 364 5.79 -1.58 0.32
N LEU A 365 6.31 -0.40 0.00
CA LEU A 365 6.19 0.26 -1.30
C LEU A 365 7.50 0.22 -2.10
N GLU A 366 8.27 -0.85 -1.96
CA GLU A 366 9.54 -1.05 -2.67
C GLU A 366 9.38 -1.79 -4.01
N GLY A 367 8.14 -2.11 -4.42
CA GLY A 367 7.82 -2.66 -5.73
C GLY A 367 7.60 -4.17 -5.79
N ASP A 368 7.78 -4.89 -4.69
CA ASP A 368 7.62 -6.34 -4.61
C ASP A 368 6.50 -6.79 -3.64
N GLU A 369 5.78 -5.84 -3.04
CA GLU A 369 4.65 -6.08 -2.13
C GLU A 369 3.40 -5.33 -2.58
N TRP A 370 3.15 -4.13 -2.06
CA TRP A 370 1.98 -3.33 -2.42
C TRP A 370 2.28 -2.35 -3.57
N ASP A 371 1.25 -1.98 -4.30
CA ASP A 371 1.35 -0.94 -5.33
C ASP A 371 1.19 0.46 -4.74
N THR A 372 0.32 0.58 -3.75
CA THR A 372 -0.03 1.83 -3.08
C THR A 372 -0.71 1.57 -1.74
N VAL A 373 -1.14 2.63 -1.08
CA VAL A 373 -1.81 2.58 0.23
C VAL A 373 -2.99 3.53 0.33
N MET A 374 -3.86 3.26 1.30
CA MET A 374 -4.76 4.27 1.86
C MET A 374 -3.90 5.30 2.61
N ASN A 375 -3.89 6.56 2.13
CA ASN A 375 -2.96 7.58 2.62
C ASN A 375 -3.50 8.27 3.89
N TYR A 376 -3.57 7.55 4.99
CA TYR A 376 -3.96 8.11 6.28
C TYR A 376 -3.07 9.27 6.75
N PRO A 377 -1.74 9.29 6.50
CA PRO A 377 -0.94 10.48 6.76
C PRO A 377 -1.45 11.74 6.04
N PHE A 378 -1.99 11.63 4.82
CA PHE A 378 -2.64 12.75 4.15
C PHE A 378 -3.91 13.18 4.90
N TYR A 379 -4.79 12.21 5.23
CA TYR A 379 -6.03 12.43 5.97
C TYR A 379 -5.77 13.17 7.30
N LEU A 380 -4.86 12.65 8.12
CA LEU A 380 -4.54 13.25 9.42
C LEU A 380 -4.04 14.69 9.28
N ASN A 381 -3.14 14.94 8.31
CA ASN A 381 -2.68 16.29 8.04
C ASN A 381 -3.78 17.21 7.51
N LEU A 382 -4.74 16.70 6.74
CA LEU A 382 -5.87 17.47 6.23
C LEU A 382 -6.82 17.87 7.37
N ILE A 383 -7.12 16.95 8.30
CA ILE A 383 -7.92 17.23 9.49
C ILE A 383 -7.20 18.26 10.39
N ASP A 384 -5.90 18.08 10.66
CA ASP A 384 -5.10 19.03 11.44
C ASP A 384 -5.06 20.42 10.81
N LEU A 385 -5.14 20.53 9.47
CA LEU A 385 -5.17 21.81 8.77
C LEU A 385 -6.56 22.46 8.79
N LEU A 386 -7.61 21.71 8.43
CA LEU A 386 -8.93 22.28 8.09
C LEU A 386 -9.93 22.22 9.24
N ALA A 387 -9.90 21.19 10.07
CA ALA A 387 -10.86 20.99 11.16
C ALA A 387 -10.29 21.42 12.51
N ASP A 388 -9.08 20.99 12.83
CA ASP A 388 -8.46 21.22 14.13
C ASP A 388 -7.62 22.49 14.18
N GLU A 389 -7.28 23.08 13.02
CA GLU A 389 -6.44 24.27 12.87
C GLU A 389 -5.09 24.17 13.60
N LYS A 390 -4.54 22.94 13.75
CA LYS A 390 -3.30 22.68 14.48
C LYS A 390 -2.05 23.00 13.70
N ILE A 391 -2.12 22.97 12.35
CA ILE A 391 -0.98 23.20 11.48
C ILE A 391 -1.29 24.28 10.43
N SER A 392 -0.24 24.97 9.99
CA SER A 392 -0.33 25.93 8.90
C SER A 392 -0.31 25.25 7.53
N VAL A 393 -0.74 25.95 6.48
CA VAL A 393 -0.61 25.48 5.07
C VAL A 393 0.84 25.11 4.74
N SER A 394 1.81 25.89 5.23
CA SER A 394 3.23 25.60 5.01
C SER A 394 3.66 24.29 5.64
N GLN A 395 3.20 23.99 6.86
CA GLN A 395 3.48 22.71 7.53
C GLN A 395 2.81 21.55 6.80
N PHE A 396 1.56 21.72 6.37
CA PHE A 396 0.86 20.71 5.56
C PHE A 396 1.66 20.34 4.30
N VAL A 397 2.08 21.36 3.52
CA VAL A 397 2.91 21.12 2.31
C VAL A 397 4.24 20.44 2.65
N GLN A 398 4.88 20.81 3.76
CA GLN A 398 6.12 20.17 4.20
C GLN A 398 5.93 18.71 4.65
N ASN A 399 4.82 18.39 5.30
CA ASN A 399 4.49 17.03 5.69
C ASN A 399 4.23 16.14 4.45
N LEU A 400 3.53 16.65 3.45
CA LEU A 400 3.39 15.98 2.16
C LEU A 400 4.73 15.86 1.41
N GLY A 401 5.57 16.89 1.52
CA GLY A 401 6.93 16.88 0.97
C GLY A 401 7.81 15.78 1.57
N TYR A 402 7.66 15.50 2.86
CA TYR A 402 8.34 14.38 3.52
C TYR A 402 7.97 13.03 2.89
N LEU A 403 6.67 12.78 2.69
CA LEU A 403 6.19 11.55 2.04
C LEU A 403 6.71 11.44 0.60
N LYS A 404 6.54 12.50 -0.19
CA LYS A 404 6.99 12.55 -1.59
C LYS A 404 8.50 12.33 -1.72
N GLY A 405 9.29 12.90 -0.81
CA GLY A 405 10.75 12.80 -0.81
C GLY A 405 11.28 11.41 -0.51
N ARG A 406 10.49 10.53 0.11
CA ARG A 406 10.91 9.23 0.64
C ARG A 406 10.21 8.02 0.04
N LEU A 407 9.18 8.23 -0.76
CA LEU A 407 8.46 7.15 -1.42
C LEU A 407 8.94 6.94 -2.86
N HIS A 408 8.78 5.73 -3.36
CA HIS A 408 9.03 5.42 -4.76
C HIS A 408 8.10 6.26 -5.65
N LYS A 409 8.65 6.82 -6.73
CA LYS A 409 7.94 7.78 -7.58
C LYS A 409 6.65 7.21 -8.21
N LYS A 410 6.63 5.92 -8.53
CA LYS A 410 5.47 5.26 -9.15
C LYS A 410 4.30 5.05 -8.20
N CYS A 411 4.53 4.87 -6.89
CA CYS A 411 3.42 4.64 -5.96
C CYS A 411 2.72 5.93 -5.51
N TYR A 412 3.42 7.07 -5.47
CA TYR A 412 2.86 8.32 -4.98
C TYR A 412 1.61 8.80 -5.76
N PRO A 413 1.56 8.75 -7.12
CA PRO A 413 0.36 9.12 -7.88
C PRO A 413 -0.83 8.16 -7.73
N LEU A 414 -0.62 6.98 -7.15
CA LEU A 414 -1.64 5.97 -6.93
C LEU A 414 -2.23 6.01 -5.51
N MET A 415 -1.65 6.82 -4.61
CA MET A 415 -2.09 6.86 -3.21
C MET A 415 -3.54 7.32 -3.11
N TRP A 416 -4.33 6.60 -2.34
CA TRP A 416 -5.69 6.98 -2.02
C TRP A 416 -5.67 8.05 -0.93
N ASN A 417 -5.75 9.31 -1.35
CA ASN A 417 -5.78 10.46 -0.45
C ASN A 417 -7.17 10.61 0.16
N LEU A 418 -7.34 10.04 1.33
CA LEU A 418 -8.61 10.00 2.03
C LEU A 418 -9.05 11.41 2.48
N ILE A 419 -10.35 11.65 2.42
CA ILE A 419 -11.01 12.74 3.14
C ILE A 419 -11.93 12.18 4.23
N ASP A 420 -12.27 10.89 4.13
CA ASP A 420 -13.08 10.14 5.08
C ASP A 420 -12.94 8.63 4.80
N SER A 421 -13.29 7.79 5.76
CA SER A 421 -13.42 6.33 5.60
C SER A 421 -14.42 5.78 6.63
N HIS A 422 -14.74 4.49 6.53
CA HIS A 422 -15.58 3.81 7.52
C HIS A 422 -14.93 3.67 8.90
N ASP A 423 -13.62 3.93 9.04
CA ASP A 423 -12.84 3.89 10.29
C ASP A 423 -12.63 5.28 10.92
N THR A 424 -13.04 6.34 10.23
CA THR A 424 -12.89 7.72 10.71
C THR A 424 -14.24 8.31 11.09
N ALA A 425 -14.26 9.16 12.12
CA ALA A 425 -15.47 9.83 12.60
C ALA A 425 -15.53 11.27 12.13
#